data_cfd638fd4ddea2b627002155a7e98cfa
#
_entry.id   cfd638fd4ddea2b627002155a7e98cfa
#
_cell.length_a   1.000
_cell.length_b   1.000
_cell.length_c   1.000
_cell.angle_alpha   90.00
_cell.angle_beta   90.00
_cell.angle_gamma   90.00
#
_symmetry.space_group_name_H-M   'P 1'
#
loop_
_entity.id
_entity.type
_entity.pdbx_description
1 polymer ?
#
loop_
_entity_poly.entity_id
_entity_poly.type
_entity_poly.pdbx_seq_one_letter_code
_entity_poly.pdbx_strand_id
1 'polypeptide(L)' 'MDYADILANEFIKVYLNVSFANKEDAKSMGARWDTEKKLWYAPNNTVIYAELIKKYA' A
#
# COMPACT_ATOMS: atom_id res chain seq x y z
N MET A 1 -20.32 -3.58 13.17
CA MET A 1 -19.28 -2.83 12.47
C MET A 1 -19.92 -1.89 11.47
N ASP A 2 -19.47 -0.70 11.49
CA ASP A 2 -20.01 0.33 10.63
C ASP A 2 -19.55 0.12 9.19
N TYR A 3 -20.42 0.45 8.26
CA TYR A 3 -20.10 0.34 6.85
C TYR A 3 -18.91 1.21 6.47
N ALA A 4 -18.83 2.39 7.07
CA ALA A 4 -17.72 3.28 6.82
C ALA A 4 -16.40 2.67 7.28
N ASP A 5 -16.42 1.92 8.36
CA ASP A 5 -15.25 1.23 8.85
C ASP A 5 -14.77 0.20 7.84
N ILE A 6 -15.71 -0.50 7.24
CA ILE A 6 -15.38 -1.50 6.25
C ILE A 6 -14.70 -0.86 5.05
N LEU A 7 -15.23 0.25 4.58
CA LEU A 7 -14.69 0.93 3.41
C LEU A 7 -13.34 1.56 3.68
N ALA A 8 -13.15 2.09 4.87
CA ALA A 8 -11.90 2.75 5.24
C ALA A 8 -10.93 1.80 5.91
N ASN A 9 -11.25 0.55 5.94
CA ASN A 9 -10.53 -0.39 6.77
C ASN A 9 -9.13 -0.69 6.26
N GLU A 10 -8.21 -0.73 7.18
CA GLU A 10 -6.81 -0.97 6.89
C GLU A 10 -6.52 -2.40 6.51
N PHE A 11 -7.43 -3.31 6.76
CA PHE A 11 -7.17 -4.70 6.38
C PHE A 11 -7.00 -4.88 4.88
N ILE A 12 -7.42 -3.89 4.09
CA ILE A 12 -7.21 -3.96 2.66
C ILE A 12 -5.85 -3.41 2.24
N LYS A 13 -5.07 -2.93 3.18
CA LYS A 13 -3.69 -2.53 2.88
C LYS A 13 -2.92 -3.73 2.36
N VAL A 14 -2.15 -3.51 1.33
CA VAL A 14 -1.30 -4.55 0.77
C VAL A 14 0.14 -4.12 1.04
N TYR A 15 0.82 -4.85 1.93
CA TYR A 15 2.19 -4.50 2.27
C TYR A 15 3.13 -4.91 1.15
N LEU A 16 4.12 -4.07 0.90
CA LEU A 16 5.00 -4.19 -0.24
C LEU A 16 6.43 -4.44 0.22
N ASN A 17 7.20 -5.07 -0.65
CA ASN A 17 8.61 -5.30 -0.41
C ASN A 17 9.40 -4.29 -1.24
N VAL A 18 9.59 -3.10 -0.69
CA VAL A 18 10.24 -2.00 -1.39
C VAL A 18 11.60 -1.74 -0.76
N SER A 19 12.66 -1.88 -1.53
CA SER A 19 14.00 -1.58 -1.05
C SER A 19 14.18 -0.07 -0.94
N PHE A 20 15.18 0.34 -0.19
CA PHE A 20 15.49 1.75 -0.04
C PHE A 20 15.73 2.41 -1.40
N ALA A 21 16.40 1.71 -2.30
CA ALA A 21 16.70 2.23 -3.63
C ALA A 21 15.44 2.47 -4.46
N ASN A 22 14.38 1.72 -4.19
CA ASN A 22 13.16 1.79 -4.96
C ASN A 22 12.06 2.60 -4.29
N LYS A 23 12.33 3.17 -3.13
CA LYS A 23 11.29 3.86 -2.36
C LYS A 23 10.65 5.02 -3.12
N GLU A 24 11.44 5.77 -3.87
CA GLU A 24 10.90 6.90 -4.61
C GLU A 24 10.00 6.45 -5.75
N ASP A 25 10.36 5.35 -6.39
CA ASP A 25 9.53 4.80 -7.44
C ASP A 25 8.19 4.32 -6.88
N ALA A 26 8.24 3.55 -5.80
CA ALA A 26 7.02 3.08 -5.15
C ALA A 26 6.15 4.24 -4.69
N LYS A 27 6.77 5.26 -4.13
CA LYS A 27 6.06 6.44 -3.65
C LYS A 27 5.36 7.15 -4.80
N SER A 28 6.03 7.28 -5.94
CA SER A 28 5.44 7.93 -7.11
C SER A 28 4.28 7.13 -7.68
N MET A 29 4.23 5.83 -7.41
CA MET A 29 3.14 4.97 -7.84
C MET A 29 1.99 4.94 -6.83
N GLY A 30 2.11 5.67 -5.74
CA GLY A 30 1.04 5.77 -4.76
C GLY A 30 1.26 5.02 -3.45
N ALA A 31 2.43 4.42 -3.27
CA ALA A 31 2.71 3.71 -2.03
C ALA A 31 2.79 4.68 -0.85
N ARG A 32 2.40 4.19 0.31
CA ARG A 32 2.44 4.95 1.55
C ARG A 32 3.33 4.24 2.55
N TRP A 33 3.83 4.99 3.50
CA TRP A 33 4.72 4.46 4.53
C TRP A 33 3.95 4.20 5.81
N ASP A 34 4.06 2.98 6.32
CA ASP A 34 3.46 2.59 7.60
C ASP A 34 4.54 2.70 8.67
N THR A 35 4.41 3.71 9.54
CA THR A 35 5.43 3.97 10.56
C THR A 35 5.46 2.92 11.65
N GLU A 36 4.35 2.26 11.89
CA GLU A 36 4.28 1.20 12.91
C GLU A 36 5.00 -0.04 12.45
N LYS A 37 4.69 -0.47 11.24
CA LYS A 37 5.28 -1.68 10.69
C LYS A 37 6.59 -1.43 9.97
N LYS A 38 6.85 -0.16 9.67
CA LYS A 38 8.05 0.25 8.94
C LYS A 38 8.11 -0.44 7.58
N LEU A 39 6.99 -0.44 6.91
CA LEU A 39 6.85 -1.04 5.59
C LEU A 39 6.07 -0.10 4.69
N TRP A 40 6.36 -0.18 3.41
CA TRP A 40 5.54 0.48 2.41
C TRP A 40 4.30 -0.36 2.16
N TYR A 41 3.21 0.28 1.78
CA TYR A 41 1.98 -0.44 1.47
C TYR A 41 1.19 0.27 0.39
N ALA A 42 0.38 -0.51 -0.34
CA ALA A 42 -0.62 0.03 -1.23
C ALA A 42 -1.88 0.28 -0.39
N PRO A 43 -2.49 1.46 -0.51
CA PRO A 43 -3.63 1.81 0.36
C PRO A 43 -4.81 0.86 0.26
N ASN A 44 -4.97 0.20 -0.88
CA ASN A 44 -6.02 -0.80 -1.03
C ASN A 44 -5.69 -1.68 -2.23
N ASN A 45 -6.46 -2.74 -2.38
CA ASN A 45 -6.26 -3.69 -3.47
C ASN A 45 -7.25 -3.39 -4.58
N THR A 46 -6.98 -2.34 -5.33
CA THR A 46 -7.84 -1.93 -6.44
C THR A 46 -7.01 -1.77 -7.70
N VAL A 47 -7.71 -1.54 -8.80
CA VAL A 47 -7.07 -1.35 -10.10
C VAL A 47 -6.05 -0.20 -10.06
N ILE A 48 -6.34 0.82 -9.27
CA ILE A 48 -5.46 1.99 -9.18
C ILE A 48 -4.06 1.58 -8.71
N TYR A 49 -4.00 0.63 -7.80
CA TYR A 49 -2.73 0.19 -7.23
C TYR A 49 -2.25 -1.15 -7.77
N ALA A 50 -2.91 -1.65 -8.82
CA ALA A 50 -2.58 -2.97 -9.35
C ALA A 50 -1.13 -3.09 -9.79
N GLU A 51 -0.62 -2.08 -10.48
CA GLU A 51 0.75 -2.10 -10.96
C GLU A 51 1.74 -2.06 -9.79
N LEU A 52 1.44 -1.27 -8.78
CA LEU A 52 2.27 -1.16 -7.59
C LEU A 52 2.34 -2.50 -6.87
N ILE A 53 1.21 -3.12 -6.68
CA ILE A 53 1.12 -4.42 -6.02
C ILE A 53 1.86 -5.48 -6.83
N LYS A 54 1.65 -5.48 -8.13
CA LYS A 54 2.29 -6.44 -9.02
C LYS A 54 3.81 -6.32 -8.99
N LYS A 55 4.29 -5.10 -8.87
CA LYS A 55 5.72 -4.84 -8.92
C LYS A 55 6.43 -5.16 -7.60
N TYR A 56 5.79 -4.86 -6.47
CA TYR A 56 6.46 -4.92 -5.18
C TYR A 56 5.87 -5.89 -4.16
N ALA A 57 4.67 -6.34 -4.36
CA ALA A 57 4.07 -7.26 -3.39
C ALA A 57 4.48 -8.71 -3.60
#